data_4ce7655dd77e300217543be2ac0d8a99
#
_entry.id   4ce7655dd77e300217543be2ac0d8a99
#
_cell.length_a   1.000
_cell.length_b   1.000
_cell.length_c   1.000
_cell.angle_alpha   90.00
_cell.angle_beta   90.00
_cell.angle_gamma   90.00
#
_symmetry.space_group_name_H-M   'P 1'
#
loop_
_entity.id
_entity.type
_entity.pdbx_description
1 polymer ?
#
loop_
_entity_poly.entity_id
_entity_poly.type
_entity_poly.pdbx_seq_one_letter_code
_entity_poly.pdbx_strand_id
1 'polypeptide(L)'
;IVYAILLSVAGLIFSLLINQLCFLLALSSFTVSSLYNALFKKTGLLGNFMVSFCVAIPFIFGAAMADGISAVSLIFFLMVFLSNTAREIIKGIADVEGDRMRGVLTLAVKYGGKYASKVAFLLFILAILLSPMPYILGVMGYMYLVLVFIADLGFIYSSIKLIGNPSKHMALRTKKQILLWMFIGLLAFLFGTIFA
;
A
#
# COMPACT_ATOMS: atom_id res chain seq x y z
N ILE A 1 22.02 13.49 3.72
CA ILE A 1 21.40 14.29 2.66
C ILE A 1 22.09 14.01 1.33
N VAL A 2 23.41 14.20 1.17
CA VAL A 2 24.16 13.99 -0.08
C VAL A 2 23.93 12.59 -0.68
N TYR A 3 24.05 11.54 0.12
CA TYR A 3 23.80 10.17 -0.30
C TYR A 3 22.38 9.96 -0.87
N ALA A 4 21.36 10.53 -0.21
CA ALA A 4 19.98 10.42 -0.68
C ALA A 4 19.78 11.15 -2.02
N ILE A 5 20.40 12.33 -2.20
CA ILE A 5 20.35 13.05 -3.47
C ILE A 5 21.02 12.26 -4.59
N LEU A 6 22.23 11.72 -4.35
CA LEU A 6 22.94 10.91 -5.32
C LEU A 6 22.13 9.69 -5.79
N LEU A 7 21.54 8.96 -4.85
CA LEU A 7 20.69 7.82 -5.19
C LEU A 7 19.43 8.22 -5.96
N SER A 8 18.79 9.34 -5.58
CA SER A 8 17.61 9.83 -6.29
C SER A 8 17.94 10.26 -7.73
N VAL A 9 19.04 10.96 -7.92
CA VAL A 9 19.51 11.38 -9.25
C VAL A 9 19.85 10.16 -10.09
N ALA A 10 20.59 9.19 -9.54
CA ALA A 10 20.92 7.93 -10.23
C ALA A 10 19.64 7.18 -10.63
N GLY A 11 18.66 7.04 -9.73
CA GLY A 11 17.40 6.39 -10.02
C GLY A 11 16.61 7.08 -11.15
N LEU A 12 16.59 8.42 -11.18
CA LEU A 12 15.95 9.18 -12.27
C LEU A 12 16.68 9.00 -13.60
N ILE A 13 18.03 9.00 -13.60
CA ILE A 13 18.81 8.76 -14.82
C ILE A 13 18.53 7.35 -15.35
N PHE A 14 18.59 6.31 -14.52
CA PHE A 14 18.31 4.95 -14.94
C PHE A 14 16.88 4.78 -15.45
N SER A 15 15.90 5.42 -14.82
CA SER A 15 14.51 5.36 -15.29
C SER A 15 14.34 6.03 -16.66
N LEU A 16 15.05 7.11 -16.94
CA LEU A 16 15.07 7.78 -18.25
C LEU A 16 15.71 6.90 -19.35
N LEU A 17 16.75 6.12 -19.00
CA LEU A 17 17.40 5.18 -19.92
C LEU A 17 16.50 4.01 -20.31
N ILE A 18 15.48 3.69 -19.49
CA ILE A 18 14.49 2.67 -19.83
C ILE A 18 13.51 3.22 -20.88
N ASN A 19 12.69 4.19 -20.48
CA ASN A 19 11.78 4.93 -21.37
C ASN A 19 11.22 6.19 -20.66
N GLN A 20 10.59 7.07 -21.43
CA GLN A 20 10.02 8.32 -20.94
C GLN A 20 8.92 8.10 -19.87
N LEU A 21 8.10 7.04 -20.00
CA LEU A 21 7.03 6.74 -19.04
C LEU A 21 7.61 6.33 -17.68
N CYS A 22 8.64 5.47 -17.67
CA CYS A 22 9.36 5.10 -16.45
C CYS A 22 9.97 6.32 -15.76
N PHE A 23 10.55 7.25 -16.53
CA PHE A 23 11.06 8.51 -15.97
C PHE A 23 9.96 9.34 -15.31
N LEU A 24 8.82 9.52 -15.96
CA LEU A 24 7.68 10.28 -15.39
C LEU A 24 7.14 9.62 -14.12
N LEU A 25 7.05 8.30 -14.07
CA LEU A 25 6.62 7.55 -12.88
C LEU A 25 7.63 7.70 -11.72
N ALA A 26 8.93 7.59 -12.01
CA ALA A 26 9.98 7.78 -11.00
C ALA A 26 9.99 9.24 -10.49
N LEU A 27 9.86 10.21 -11.38
CA LEU A 27 9.79 11.64 -11.03
C LEU A 27 8.56 11.95 -10.18
N SER A 28 7.39 11.38 -10.52
CA SER A 28 6.17 11.53 -9.73
C SER A 28 6.34 10.98 -8.30
N SER A 29 6.92 9.79 -8.17
CA SER A 29 7.21 9.17 -6.88
C SER A 29 8.19 10.00 -6.05
N PHE A 30 9.28 10.48 -6.67
CA PHE A 30 10.25 11.37 -6.03
C PHE A 30 9.60 12.67 -5.55
N THR A 31 8.77 13.31 -6.39
CA THR A 31 8.05 14.54 -6.06
C THR A 31 7.09 14.32 -4.90
N VAL A 32 6.25 13.29 -4.95
CA VAL A 32 5.30 12.95 -3.88
C VAL A 32 6.02 12.66 -2.56
N SER A 33 7.10 11.88 -2.59
CA SER A 33 7.91 11.58 -1.41
C SER A 33 8.56 12.83 -0.81
N SER A 34 9.07 13.73 -1.65
CA SER A 34 9.68 14.99 -1.22
C SER A 34 8.66 15.93 -0.59
N LEU A 35 7.49 16.09 -1.22
CA LEU A 35 6.37 16.88 -0.70
C LEU A 35 5.84 16.31 0.61
N TYR A 36 5.73 14.98 0.72
CA TYR A 36 5.35 14.32 1.96
C TYR A 36 6.30 14.71 3.09
N ASN A 37 7.61 14.59 2.89
CA ASN A 37 8.59 14.89 3.92
C ASN A 37 8.63 16.36 4.30
N ALA A 38 8.47 17.29 3.34
CA ALA A 38 8.56 18.71 3.55
C ALA A 38 7.30 19.31 4.19
N LEU A 39 6.10 18.89 3.73
CA LEU A 39 4.84 19.58 4.01
C LEU A 39 3.77 18.67 4.62
N PHE A 40 3.61 17.44 4.10
CA PHE A 40 2.41 16.63 4.34
C PHE A 40 2.56 15.55 5.42
N LYS A 41 3.71 15.42 6.05
CA LYS A 41 3.97 14.41 7.10
C LYS A 41 2.99 14.51 8.29
N LYS A 42 2.42 15.68 8.54
CA LYS A 42 1.48 15.92 9.66
C LYS A 42 0.01 15.90 9.26
N THR A 43 -0.34 15.68 8.00
CA THR A 43 -1.70 15.82 7.48
C THR A 43 -2.60 14.58 7.67
N GLY A 44 -2.11 13.53 8.33
CA GLY A 44 -2.89 12.32 8.62
C GLY A 44 -3.22 11.54 7.36
N LEU A 45 -4.50 11.51 6.94
CA LEU A 45 -4.97 10.66 5.84
C LEU A 45 -4.30 11.00 4.49
N LEU A 46 -4.12 12.29 4.20
CA LEU A 46 -3.42 12.70 2.97
C LEU A 46 -1.98 12.20 2.95
N GLY A 47 -1.27 12.29 4.08
CA GLY A 47 0.06 11.70 4.23
C GLY A 47 0.07 10.18 4.00
N ASN A 48 -0.95 9.46 4.49
CA ASN A 48 -1.08 8.02 4.27
C ASN A 48 -1.27 7.70 2.77
N PHE A 49 -2.06 8.50 2.04
CA PHE A 49 -2.24 8.34 0.58
C PHE A 49 -0.92 8.57 -0.17
N MET A 50 -0.15 9.59 0.20
CA MET A 50 1.14 9.87 -0.43
C MET A 50 2.14 8.72 -0.22
N VAL A 51 2.23 8.18 0.99
CA VAL A 51 3.06 7.01 1.28
C VAL A 51 2.58 5.81 0.47
N SER A 52 1.27 5.56 0.42
CA SER A 52 0.69 4.42 -0.30
C SER A 52 0.87 4.52 -1.80
N PHE A 53 0.83 5.72 -2.36
CA PHE A 53 1.16 5.97 -3.76
C PHE A 53 2.59 5.54 -4.07
N CYS A 54 3.57 5.97 -3.26
CA CYS A 54 4.98 5.59 -3.45
C CYS A 54 5.21 4.08 -3.29
N VAL A 55 4.43 3.39 -2.45
CA VAL A 55 4.51 1.93 -2.28
C VAL A 55 3.85 1.18 -3.45
N ALA A 56 2.81 1.74 -4.05
CA ALA A 56 2.07 1.10 -5.13
C ALA A 56 2.66 1.36 -6.53
N ILE A 57 3.34 2.49 -6.74
CA ILE A 57 3.88 2.90 -8.05
C ILE A 57 4.80 1.86 -8.72
N PRO A 58 5.60 1.04 -8.00
CA PRO A 58 6.42 -0.02 -8.62
C PRO A 58 5.65 -1.00 -9.49
N PHE A 59 4.36 -1.25 -9.22
CA PHE A 59 3.54 -2.15 -10.06
C PHE A 59 3.25 -1.54 -11.44
N ILE A 60 3.01 -0.22 -11.50
CA ILE A 60 2.84 0.51 -12.77
C ILE A 60 4.20 0.66 -13.47
N PHE A 61 5.26 0.93 -12.70
CA PHE A 61 6.61 1.07 -13.23
C PHE A 61 7.08 -0.24 -13.89
N GLY A 62 6.86 -1.40 -13.24
CA GLY A 62 7.19 -2.70 -13.83
C GLY A 62 6.43 -2.97 -15.12
N ALA A 63 5.15 -2.63 -15.19
CA ALA A 63 4.37 -2.74 -16.42
C ALA A 63 4.88 -1.79 -17.52
N ALA A 64 5.23 -0.55 -17.17
CA ALA A 64 5.80 0.42 -18.11
C ALA A 64 7.18 0.03 -18.66
N MET A 65 7.94 -0.81 -17.94
CA MET A 65 9.21 -1.37 -18.39
C MET A 65 9.02 -2.48 -19.45
N ALA A 66 7.92 -3.23 -19.37
CA ALA A 66 7.63 -4.35 -20.26
C ALA A 66 6.72 -3.90 -21.42
N ASP A 67 5.50 -4.38 -21.45
CA ASP A 67 4.58 -4.18 -22.58
C ASP A 67 3.67 -2.93 -22.46
N GLY A 68 3.85 -2.14 -21.41
CA GLY A 68 3.05 -0.96 -21.12
C GLY A 68 2.02 -1.17 -20.02
N ILE A 69 1.31 -0.07 -19.66
CA ILE A 69 0.31 -0.08 -18.58
C ILE A 69 -0.95 -0.80 -19.06
N SER A 70 -1.33 -1.86 -18.34
CA SER A 70 -2.54 -2.66 -18.59
C SER A 70 -3.60 -2.42 -17.49
N ALA A 71 -4.84 -2.86 -17.74
CA ALA A 71 -5.89 -2.86 -16.72
C ALA A 71 -5.47 -3.67 -15.47
N VAL A 72 -4.76 -4.78 -15.67
CA VAL A 72 -4.29 -5.64 -14.57
C VAL A 72 -3.23 -4.94 -13.72
N SER A 73 -2.29 -4.22 -14.32
CA SER A 73 -1.28 -3.45 -13.57
C SER A 73 -1.93 -2.32 -12.75
N LEU A 74 -2.99 -1.69 -13.27
CA LEU A 74 -3.79 -0.70 -12.53
C LEU A 74 -4.55 -1.34 -11.36
N ILE A 75 -5.11 -2.53 -11.55
CA ILE A 75 -5.77 -3.28 -10.47
C ILE A 75 -4.76 -3.59 -9.36
N PHE A 76 -3.57 -4.07 -9.69
CA PHE A 76 -2.52 -4.33 -8.69
C PHE A 76 -2.09 -3.06 -7.96
N PHE A 77 -1.88 -1.97 -8.69
CA PHE A 77 -1.61 -0.68 -8.08
C PHE A 77 -2.71 -0.29 -7.06
N LEU A 78 -3.98 -0.38 -7.45
CA LEU A 78 -5.10 -0.03 -6.57
C LEU A 78 -5.17 -0.95 -5.34
N MET A 79 -5.00 -2.26 -5.51
CA MET A 79 -4.99 -3.21 -4.39
C MET A 79 -3.89 -2.86 -3.37
N VAL A 80 -2.68 -2.59 -3.85
CA VAL A 80 -1.54 -2.23 -2.99
C VAL A 80 -1.76 -0.85 -2.35
N PHE A 81 -2.24 0.13 -3.11
CA PHE A 81 -2.55 1.47 -2.62
C PHE A 81 -3.57 1.44 -1.47
N LEU A 82 -4.69 0.72 -1.66
CA LEU A 82 -5.75 0.58 -0.66
C LEU A 82 -5.27 -0.17 0.59
N SER A 83 -4.61 -1.32 0.39
CA SER A 83 -4.11 -2.15 1.49
C SER A 83 -3.04 -1.43 2.31
N ASN A 84 -2.10 -0.73 1.66
CA ASN A 84 -1.09 0.03 2.36
C ASN A 84 -1.68 1.25 3.08
N THR A 85 -2.67 1.93 2.49
CA THR A 85 -3.37 3.04 3.17
C THR A 85 -4.06 2.53 4.44
N ALA A 86 -4.75 1.40 4.39
CA ALA A 86 -5.35 0.77 5.55
C ALA A 86 -4.30 0.46 6.63
N ARG A 87 -3.15 -0.07 6.23
CA ARG A 87 -2.04 -0.35 7.15
C ARG A 87 -1.47 0.92 7.79
N GLU A 88 -1.30 2.01 7.04
CA GLU A 88 -0.83 3.28 7.59
C GLU A 88 -1.84 3.87 8.60
N ILE A 89 -3.15 3.73 8.35
CA ILE A 89 -4.19 4.11 9.33
C ILE A 89 -4.05 3.30 10.62
N ILE A 90 -3.81 1.98 10.52
CA ILE A 90 -3.62 1.11 11.69
C ILE A 90 -2.34 1.48 12.46
N LYS A 91 -1.27 1.89 11.79
CA LYS A 91 -0.08 2.45 12.44
C LYS A 91 -0.43 3.67 13.29
N GLY A 92 -1.27 4.57 12.76
CA GLY A 92 -1.77 5.73 13.51
C GLY A 92 -2.57 5.36 14.76
N ILE A 93 -3.26 4.21 14.80
CA ILE A 93 -3.91 3.70 16.02
C ILE A 93 -2.85 3.27 17.05
N ALA A 94 -1.79 2.61 16.59
CA ALA A 94 -0.70 2.18 17.47
C ALA A 94 0.09 3.34 18.09
N ASP A 95 0.22 4.45 17.35
CA ASP A 95 1.07 5.59 17.69
C ASP A 95 0.29 6.84 18.12
N VAL A 96 -1.00 6.72 18.45
CA VAL A 96 -1.92 7.84 18.70
C VAL A 96 -1.41 8.86 19.72
N GLU A 97 -0.72 8.41 20.77
CA GLU A 97 -0.15 9.29 21.81
C GLU A 97 1.03 10.10 21.25
N GLY A 98 1.95 9.41 20.56
CA GLY A 98 3.10 10.06 19.93
C GLY A 98 2.70 11.00 18.80
N ASP A 99 1.68 10.66 18.02
CA ASP A 99 1.15 11.51 16.95
C ASP A 99 0.49 12.77 17.52
N ARG A 100 -0.28 12.64 18.61
CA ARG A 100 -0.88 13.78 19.31
C ARG A 100 0.18 14.75 19.83
N MET A 101 1.27 14.25 20.45
CA MET A 101 2.36 15.09 20.96
C MET A 101 3.11 15.80 19.83
N ARG A 102 3.22 15.20 18.65
CA ARG A 102 3.88 15.78 17.47
C ARG A 102 2.96 16.67 16.61
N GLY A 103 1.69 16.83 16.99
CA GLY A 103 0.70 17.58 16.23
C GLY A 103 0.31 16.91 14.90
N VAL A 104 0.43 15.57 14.79
CA VAL A 104 0.03 14.82 13.60
C VAL A 104 -1.45 14.49 13.69
N LEU A 105 -2.24 14.93 12.71
CA LEU A 105 -3.70 14.81 12.70
C LEU A 105 -4.18 13.51 12.03
N THR A 106 -3.75 12.35 12.56
CA THR A 106 -4.22 11.04 12.06
C THR A 106 -5.71 10.83 12.33
N LEU A 107 -6.34 9.89 11.60
CA LEU A 107 -7.75 9.51 11.87
C LEU A 107 -7.95 9.03 13.31
N ALA A 108 -6.97 8.33 13.86
CA ALA A 108 -7.04 7.86 15.26
C ALA A 108 -6.96 9.01 16.27
N VAL A 109 -6.17 10.05 15.99
CA VAL A 109 -6.08 11.26 16.83
C VAL A 109 -7.37 12.08 16.75
N LYS A 110 -7.95 12.24 15.54
CA LYS A 110 -9.16 13.06 15.32
C LYS A 110 -10.45 12.39 15.76
N TYR A 111 -10.63 11.11 15.42
CA TYR A 111 -11.93 10.43 15.53
C TYR A 111 -11.87 9.16 16.40
N GLY A 112 -10.71 8.88 16.98
CA GLY A 112 -10.50 7.71 17.85
C GLY A 112 -10.20 6.42 17.09
N GLY A 113 -9.63 5.45 17.81
CA GLY A 113 -9.15 4.19 17.24
C GLY A 113 -10.25 3.32 16.61
N LYS A 114 -11.47 3.35 17.16
CA LYS A 114 -12.61 2.57 16.63
C LYS A 114 -13.06 3.07 15.26
N TYR A 115 -13.10 4.39 15.05
CA TYR A 115 -13.42 4.96 13.74
C TYR A 115 -12.30 4.66 12.73
N ALA A 116 -11.06 4.88 13.13
CA ALA A 116 -9.90 4.61 12.27
C ALA A 116 -9.83 3.13 11.84
N SER A 117 -10.11 2.18 12.75
CA SER A 117 -10.14 0.74 12.41
C SER A 117 -11.25 0.37 11.43
N LYS A 118 -12.43 1.01 11.51
CA LYS A 118 -13.51 0.81 10.52
C LYS A 118 -13.15 1.34 9.14
N VAL A 119 -12.49 2.51 9.07
CA VAL A 119 -12.01 3.06 7.79
C VAL A 119 -10.94 2.15 7.17
N ALA A 120 -9.99 1.66 7.98
CA ALA A 120 -9.00 0.70 7.52
C ALA A 120 -9.63 -0.59 6.99
N PHE A 121 -10.64 -1.13 7.68
CA PHE A 121 -11.39 -2.30 7.24
C PHE A 121 -12.09 -2.07 5.89
N LEU A 122 -12.75 -0.92 5.71
CA LEU A 122 -13.39 -0.58 4.44
C LEU A 122 -12.39 -0.57 3.28
N LEU A 123 -11.18 -0.01 3.49
CA LEU A 123 -10.14 0.00 2.47
C LEU A 123 -9.65 -1.41 2.12
N PHE A 124 -9.53 -2.32 3.12
CA PHE A 124 -9.23 -3.72 2.84
C PHE A 124 -10.35 -4.40 2.05
N ILE A 125 -11.62 -4.17 2.40
CA ILE A 125 -12.75 -4.71 1.62
C ILE A 125 -12.70 -4.24 0.16
N LEU A 126 -12.41 -2.96 -0.09
CA LEU A 126 -12.25 -2.46 -1.46
C LEU A 126 -11.09 -3.14 -2.20
N ALA A 127 -9.97 -3.40 -1.53
CA ALA A 127 -8.85 -4.15 -2.13
C ALA A 127 -9.23 -5.61 -2.41
N ILE A 128 -9.95 -6.27 -1.48
CA ILE A 128 -10.44 -7.65 -1.60
C ILE A 128 -11.43 -7.78 -2.77
N LEU A 129 -12.29 -6.79 -3.00
CA LEU A 129 -13.22 -6.80 -4.15
C LEU A 129 -12.48 -6.74 -5.49
N LEU A 130 -11.28 -6.16 -5.54
CA LEU A 130 -10.44 -6.11 -6.73
C LEU A 130 -9.59 -7.37 -6.90
N SER A 131 -9.34 -8.12 -5.82
CA SER A 131 -8.39 -9.24 -5.80
C SER A 131 -8.69 -10.37 -6.79
N PRO A 132 -9.95 -10.78 -7.09
CA PRO A 132 -10.19 -11.84 -8.06
C PRO A 132 -10.07 -11.38 -9.53
N MET A 133 -10.06 -10.07 -9.80
CA MET A 133 -10.11 -9.54 -11.16
C MET A 133 -8.96 -10.02 -12.07
N PRO A 134 -7.69 -10.09 -11.64
CA PRO A 134 -6.60 -10.58 -12.50
C PRO A 134 -6.80 -12.04 -12.97
N TYR A 135 -7.43 -12.87 -12.15
CA TYR A 135 -7.80 -14.24 -12.52
C TYR A 135 -9.01 -14.25 -13.48
N ILE A 136 -10.05 -13.47 -13.20
CA ILE A 136 -11.25 -13.36 -14.05
C ILE A 136 -10.89 -12.86 -15.45
N LEU A 137 -9.92 -11.94 -15.55
CA LEU A 137 -9.40 -11.44 -16.82
C LEU A 137 -8.48 -12.43 -17.56
N GLY A 138 -8.25 -13.63 -17.01
CA GLY A 138 -7.44 -14.67 -17.64
C GLY A 138 -5.93 -14.38 -17.68
N VAL A 139 -5.44 -13.42 -16.88
CA VAL A 139 -4.02 -13.04 -16.85
C VAL A 139 -3.24 -13.78 -15.78
N MET A 140 -3.93 -14.27 -14.74
CA MET A 140 -3.33 -15.00 -13.61
C MET A 140 -3.91 -16.39 -13.51
N GLY A 141 -3.03 -17.37 -13.21
CA GLY A 141 -3.41 -18.76 -13.03
C GLY A 141 -4.10 -19.06 -11.70
N TYR A 142 -4.58 -20.29 -11.53
CA TYR A 142 -5.31 -20.73 -10.33
C TYR A 142 -4.54 -20.54 -9.02
N MET A 143 -3.21 -20.69 -9.03
CA MET A 143 -2.38 -20.49 -7.84
C MET A 143 -2.47 -19.05 -7.30
N TYR A 144 -2.63 -18.05 -8.17
CA TYR A 144 -2.93 -16.70 -7.76
C TYR A 144 -4.18 -16.62 -6.90
N LEU A 145 -5.28 -17.21 -7.39
CA LEU A 145 -6.58 -17.17 -6.73
C LEU A 145 -6.54 -17.79 -5.33
N VAL A 146 -5.88 -18.94 -5.19
CA VAL A 146 -5.73 -19.62 -3.89
C VAL A 146 -4.96 -18.76 -2.88
N LEU A 147 -3.80 -18.22 -3.29
CA LEU A 147 -2.95 -17.44 -2.39
C LEU A 147 -3.57 -16.10 -2.03
N VAL A 148 -4.18 -15.41 -3.00
CA VAL A 148 -4.83 -14.12 -2.72
C VAL A 148 -6.02 -14.31 -1.79
N PHE A 149 -6.80 -15.38 -1.95
CA PHE A 149 -7.92 -15.69 -1.05
C PHE A 149 -7.46 -15.93 0.41
N ILE A 150 -6.31 -16.59 0.61
CA ILE A 150 -5.71 -16.74 1.94
C ILE A 150 -5.34 -15.37 2.53
N ALA A 151 -4.73 -14.49 1.73
CA ALA A 151 -4.39 -13.13 2.16
C ALA A 151 -5.64 -12.32 2.52
N ASP A 152 -6.70 -12.41 1.72
CA ASP A 152 -7.97 -11.73 1.91
C ASP A 152 -8.66 -12.13 3.21
N LEU A 153 -8.74 -13.44 3.49
CA LEU A 153 -9.23 -13.95 4.78
C LEU A 153 -8.39 -13.44 5.95
N GLY A 154 -7.09 -13.35 5.77
CA GLY A 154 -6.16 -12.78 6.75
C GLY A 154 -6.41 -11.29 7.03
N PHE A 155 -6.67 -10.49 6.00
CA PHE A 155 -7.04 -9.07 6.15
C PHE A 155 -8.37 -8.92 6.89
N ILE A 156 -9.39 -9.68 6.52
CA ILE A 156 -10.71 -9.66 7.18
C ILE A 156 -10.56 -10.02 8.67
N TYR A 157 -9.92 -11.16 8.97
CA TYR A 157 -9.75 -11.65 10.33
C TYR A 157 -9.02 -10.64 11.23
N SER A 158 -7.88 -10.11 10.74
CA SER A 158 -7.06 -9.18 11.50
C SER A 158 -7.79 -7.85 11.76
N SER A 159 -8.56 -7.38 10.78
CA SER A 159 -9.30 -6.12 10.86
C SER A 159 -10.50 -6.23 11.79
N ILE A 160 -11.27 -7.32 11.76
CA ILE A 160 -12.41 -7.55 12.67
C ILE A 160 -11.93 -7.58 14.12
N LYS A 161 -10.82 -8.26 14.42
CA LYS A 161 -10.21 -8.26 15.75
C LYS A 161 -9.83 -6.85 16.23
N LEU A 162 -9.28 -6.03 15.34
CA LEU A 162 -8.90 -4.66 15.67
C LEU A 162 -10.13 -3.78 15.93
N ILE A 163 -11.22 -3.93 15.17
CA ILE A 163 -12.47 -3.21 15.37
C ILE A 163 -13.08 -3.53 16.75
N GLY A 164 -13.01 -4.81 17.17
CA GLY A 164 -13.49 -5.27 18.47
C GLY A 164 -12.67 -4.71 19.64
N ASN A 165 -11.38 -4.52 19.47
CA ASN A 165 -10.48 -3.97 20.49
C ASN A 165 -9.42 -3.07 19.87
N PRO A 166 -9.71 -1.77 19.61
CA PRO A 166 -8.79 -0.82 18.98
C PRO A 166 -7.72 -0.27 19.92
N SER A 167 -7.11 -1.13 20.76
CA SER A 167 -6.03 -0.77 21.67
C SER A 167 -4.68 -0.70 20.95
N LYS A 168 -3.73 0.02 21.54
CA LYS A 168 -2.33 0.12 21.06
C LYS A 168 -1.71 -1.26 20.85
N HIS A 169 -1.87 -2.17 21.82
CA HIS A 169 -1.32 -3.52 21.74
C HIS A 169 -1.91 -4.31 20.56
N MET A 170 -3.24 -4.25 20.38
CA MET A 170 -3.90 -4.94 19.26
C MET A 170 -3.49 -4.32 17.92
N ALA A 171 -3.40 -2.99 17.81
CA ALA A 171 -2.93 -2.33 16.59
C ALA A 171 -1.49 -2.70 16.21
N LEU A 172 -0.58 -2.81 17.19
CA LEU A 172 0.79 -3.29 16.96
C LEU A 172 0.82 -4.74 16.44
N ARG A 173 -0.02 -5.61 17.01
CA ARG A 173 -0.15 -7.00 16.56
C ARG A 173 -0.74 -7.07 15.14
N THR A 174 -1.83 -6.37 14.91
CA THR A 174 -2.51 -6.30 13.60
C THR A 174 -1.57 -5.76 12.51
N LYS A 175 -0.81 -4.71 12.78
CA LYS A 175 0.19 -4.15 11.86
C LYS A 175 1.21 -5.20 11.38
N LYS A 176 1.65 -6.11 12.26
CA LYS A 176 2.57 -7.20 11.91
C LYS A 176 1.86 -8.29 11.09
N GLN A 177 0.64 -8.66 11.47
CA GLN A 177 -0.16 -9.65 10.73
C GLN A 177 -0.45 -9.17 9.29
N ILE A 178 -0.80 -7.89 9.13
CA ILE A 178 -1.04 -7.31 7.80
C ILE A 178 0.18 -7.41 6.90
N LEU A 179 1.40 -7.21 7.41
CA LEU A 179 2.62 -7.41 6.62
C LEU A 179 2.75 -8.85 6.12
N LEU A 180 2.37 -9.82 6.94
CA LEU A 180 2.36 -11.23 6.52
C LEU A 180 1.35 -11.46 5.39
N TRP A 181 0.14 -10.94 5.52
CA TRP A 181 -0.89 -11.07 4.48
C TRP A 181 -0.51 -10.35 3.18
N MET A 182 0.10 -9.17 3.28
CA MET A 182 0.67 -8.47 2.13
C MET A 182 1.79 -9.28 1.45
N PHE A 183 2.62 -9.96 2.22
CA PHE A 183 3.67 -10.83 1.69
C PHE A 183 3.08 -12.05 0.96
N ILE A 184 2.04 -12.69 1.52
CA ILE A 184 1.32 -13.77 0.84
C ILE A 184 0.66 -13.26 -0.46
N GLY A 185 0.06 -12.07 -0.44
CA GLY A 185 -0.45 -11.42 -1.64
C GLY A 185 0.63 -11.17 -2.70
N LEU A 186 1.83 -10.76 -2.29
CA LEU A 186 2.96 -10.60 -3.21
C LEU A 186 3.40 -11.94 -3.83
N LEU A 187 3.43 -13.01 -3.03
CA LEU A 187 3.68 -14.36 -3.54
C LEU A 187 2.60 -14.81 -4.52
N ALA A 188 1.34 -14.40 -4.32
CA ALA A 188 0.26 -14.70 -5.25
C ALA A 188 0.56 -14.13 -6.65
N PHE A 189 1.08 -12.89 -6.77
CA PHE A 189 1.49 -12.32 -8.04
C PHE A 189 2.60 -13.14 -8.70
N LEU A 190 3.62 -13.51 -7.92
CA LEU A 190 4.76 -14.27 -8.44
C LEU A 190 4.34 -15.65 -8.94
N PHE A 191 3.62 -16.42 -8.13
CA PHE A 191 3.20 -17.77 -8.52
C PHE A 191 2.06 -17.76 -9.54
N GLY A 192 1.23 -16.73 -9.55
CA GLY A 192 0.16 -16.58 -10.52
C GLY A 192 0.65 -16.39 -11.95
N THR A 193 1.83 -15.80 -12.15
CA THR A 193 2.45 -15.65 -13.48
C THR A 193 3.21 -16.89 -13.92
N ILE A 194 3.77 -17.68 -12.99
CA ILE A 194 4.53 -18.90 -13.33
C ILE A 194 3.62 -20.03 -13.78
N PHE A 195 2.40 -20.10 -13.21
CA PHE A 195 1.42 -21.16 -13.45
C PHE A 195 0.16 -20.63 -14.18
N ALA A 196 0.31 -19.58 -14.97
CA ALA A 196 -0.75 -19.02 -15.80
C ALA A 196 -0.96 -19.81 -17.10
#